data_c8eb01f06e6cc5431cd3862c54cd70bc
#
_entry.id   c8eb01f06e6cc5431cd3862c54cd70bc
#
_cell.length_a   1.000
_cell.length_b   1.000
_cell.length_c   1.000
_cell.angle_alpha   90.00
_cell.angle_beta   90.00
_cell.angle_gamma   90.00
#
_symmetry.space_group_name_H-M   'P 1'
#
loop_
_entity.id
_entity.type
_entity.pdbx_description
1 polymer ?
#
loop_
_entity_poly.entity_id
_entity_poly.type
_entity_poly.pdbx_seq_one_letter_code
_entity_poly.pdbx_strand_id
1 'polypeptide(L)'
;MELALAPETLARWQFGTTTVYHFLFVPLTISLAALTAGLQTAWVRTNKEKYLRATKFWGKLFLINIAMGVVTGIVQEFQFGMNWSDYSRFVGDIFGAPLAFEALIAFFFESTFIGLWIFGWDKLPKKIHLACIWMVSLGTILSAYFILAANSWMQHPVGYRINKERGRAELTDFWHVLTQNTALTQFFHTITAAFLVGGAFMVGIAAFHLARKKHIPVMRTSLRLGLITVVISGLLTAVSGDQLGKVMFKQQPMKMAAAEALWDGQNSAPFSIFAYGDVSKGHNSVEISIPGVLSFLADDDFHSYVPGINDINKAEQERFGPGDYRPNIPVAFWSFRWMIGFGMASFGLGILGLWLTRKKLMLPEAMRTGEDEVPNLVLFKNKALSPRLARCYWIVALWTLLFPLIANSWGWIFTEMGRQPWVVYGVLQTRDAVSPGVSQGEVLTSLIVFTVLYAVLAVIEVRLLLKYIKAGPPELTDDDLNPPTRIGGDHEDADRPMAFSY
;
A
#
# COMPACT_ATOMS: atom_id res chain seq x y z
N MET A 1 -31.59 -13.48 -6.32
CA MET A 1 -31.02 -13.86 -5.02
C MET A 1 -30.09 -15.06 -5.14
N GLU A 2 -30.41 -16.09 -5.94
CA GLU A 2 -29.54 -17.26 -6.15
C GLU A 2 -28.15 -16.92 -6.74
N LEU A 3 -28.06 -16.05 -7.73
CA LEU A 3 -26.77 -15.62 -8.31
C LEU A 3 -25.86 -14.88 -7.31
N ALA A 4 -26.43 -14.15 -6.34
CA ALA A 4 -25.65 -13.42 -5.33
C ALA A 4 -25.02 -14.34 -4.27
N LEU A 5 -25.50 -15.58 -4.16
CA LEU A 5 -25.01 -16.59 -3.23
C LEU A 5 -24.26 -17.75 -3.92
N ALA A 6 -23.99 -17.65 -5.23
CA ALA A 6 -23.20 -18.66 -5.94
C ALA A 6 -21.81 -18.80 -5.31
N PRO A 7 -21.22 -20.01 -5.22
CA PRO A 7 -19.91 -20.24 -4.64
C PRO A 7 -18.83 -19.32 -5.21
N GLU A 8 -18.84 -19.09 -6.53
CA GLU A 8 -17.93 -18.15 -7.20
C GLU A 8 -18.04 -16.72 -6.65
N THR A 9 -19.26 -16.20 -6.55
CA THR A 9 -19.50 -14.84 -6.05
C THR A 9 -19.04 -14.70 -4.59
N LEU A 10 -19.33 -15.67 -3.75
CA LEU A 10 -18.89 -15.68 -2.36
C LEU A 10 -17.37 -15.79 -2.23
N ALA A 11 -16.71 -16.63 -3.04
CA ALA A 11 -15.28 -16.78 -3.08
C ALA A 11 -14.58 -15.46 -3.51
N ARG A 12 -15.15 -14.74 -4.49
CA ARG A 12 -14.68 -13.43 -4.92
C ARG A 12 -14.82 -12.38 -3.81
N TRP A 13 -15.95 -12.34 -3.12
CA TRP A 13 -16.13 -11.44 -1.97
C TRP A 13 -15.15 -11.75 -0.84
N GLN A 14 -14.95 -13.03 -0.54
CA GLN A 14 -14.00 -13.44 0.47
C GLN A 14 -12.57 -13.00 0.13
N PHE A 15 -12.10 -13.31 -1.07
CA PHE A 15 -10.79 -12.92 -1.52
C PHE A 15 -10.62 -11.40 -1.56
N GLY A 16 -11.60 -10.67 -2.11
CA GLY A 16 -11.57 -9.22 -2.20
C GLY A 16 -11.51 -8.53 -0.83
N THR A 17 -12.34 -8.96 0.12
CA THR A 17 -12.37 -8.39 1.48
C THR A 17 -11.07 -8.67 2.23
N THR A 18 -10.57 -9.89 2.17
CA THR A 18 -9.33 -10.27 2.87
C THR A 18 -8.11 -9.59 2.26
N THR A 19 -8.05 -9.47 0.93
CA THR A 19 -6.97 -8.77 0.23
C THR A 19 -6.94 -7.28 0.56
N VAL A 20 -8.09 -6.59 0.47
CA VAL A 20 -8.16 -5.16 0.79
C VAL A 20 -7.80 -4.91 2.26
N TYR A 21 -8.25 -5.78 3.17
CA TYR A 21 -7.90 -5.66 4.58
C TYR A 21 -6.41 -5.89 4.82
N HIS A 22 -5.81 -6.96 4.26
CA HIS A 22 -4.37 -7.21 4.35
C HIS A 22 -3.57 -6.02 3.80
N PHE A 23 -4.02 -5.44 2.71
CA PHE A 23 -3.34 -4.32 2.06
C PHE A 23 -3.36 -3.01 2.86
N LEU A 24 -4.12 -2.90 3.95
CA LEU A 24 -4.01 -1.77 4.89
C LEU A 24 -2.67 -1.80 5.66
N PHE A 25 -2.12 -3.00 5.92
CA PHE A 25 -0.89 -3.18 6.68
C PHE A 25 0.37 -3.11 5.84
N VAL A 26 0.33 -3.65 4.63
CA VAL A 26 1.50 -3.78 3.76
C VAL A 26 2.18 -2.44 3.48
N PRO A 27 1.51 -1.39 3.00
CA PRO A 27 2.14 -0.10 2.74
C PRO A 27 2.72 0.55 4.00
N LEU A 28 2.04 0.38 5.14
CA LEU A 28 2.51 0.89 6.42
C LEU A 28 3.76 0.15 6.89
N THR A 29 3.81 -1.17 6.76
CA THR A 29 4.97 -1.99 7.10
C THR A 29 6.20 -1.57 6.30
N ILE A 30 6.09 -1.52 4.97
CA ILE A 30 7.19 -1.16 4.06
C ILE A 30 7.74 0.23 4.42
N SER A 31 6.87 1.20 4.54
CA SER A 31 7.27 2.58 4.75
C SER A 31 7.80 2.84 6.16
N LEU A 32 7.14 2.31 7.20
CA LEU A 32 7.58 2.52 8.59
C LEU A 32 8.90 1.82 8.90
N ALA A 33 9.19 0.66 8.30
CA ALA A 33 10.49 0.02 8.41
C ALA A 33 11.62 0.98 7.94
N ALA A 34 11.50 1.51 6.72
CA ALA A 34 12.48 2.42 6.14
C ALA A 34 12.57 3.76 6.90
N LEU A 35 11.43 4.36 7.28
CA LEU A 35 11.41 5.63 8.00
C LEU A 35 11.99 5.50 9.41
N THR A 36 11.73 4.38 10.09
CA THR A 36 12.34 4.04 11.38
C THR A 36 13.84 3.83 11.24
N ALA A 37 14.28 3.11 10.22
CA ALA A 37 15.70 2.94 9.90
C ALA A 37 16.39 4.29 9.62
N GLY A 38 15.72 5.19 8.92
CA GLY A 38 16.19 6.57 8.69
C GLY A 38 16.35 7.37 9.99
N LEU A 39 15.38 7.27 10.90
CA LEU A 39 15.45 7.91 12.23
C LEU A 39 16.57 7.32 13.07
N GLN A 40 16.73 6.01 13.07
CA GLN A 40 17.81 5.32 13.76
C GLN A 40 19.19 5.69 13.17
N THR A 41 19.29 5.85 11.85
CA THR A 41 20.51 6.35 11.18
C THR A 41 20.86 7.76 11.68
N ALA A 42 19.86 8.64 11.79
CA ALA A 42 20.06 9.97 12.32
C ALA A 42 20.52 9.95 13.79
N TRP A 43 19.99 9.04 14.61
CA TRP A 43 20.45 8.83 15.97
C TRP A 43 21.91 8.35 16.02
N VAL A 44 22.23 7.28 15.30
CA VAL A 44 23.60 6.72 15.30
C VAL A 44 24.65 7.73 14.85
N ARG A 45 24.29 8.63 13.91
CA ARG A 45 25.19 9.68 13.40
C ARG A 45 25.31 10.90 14.31
N THR A 46 24.27 11.25 15.04
CA THR A 46 24.20 12.51 15.78
C THR A 46 24.16 12.36 17.29
N ASN A 47 23.90 11.16 17.80
CA ASN A 47 23.66 10.83 19.22
C ASN A 47 22.59 11.72 19.88
N LYS A 48 21.68 12.36 19.12
CA LYS A 48 20.65 13.22 19.67
C LYS A 48 19.47 12.39 20.18
N GLU A 49 19.12 12.58 21.45
CA GLU A 49 18.03 11.90 22.16
C GLU A 49 16.72 11.90 21.39
N LYS A 50 16.34 13.02 20.79
CA LYS A 50 15.07 13.12 20.01
C LYS A 50 14.94 12.09 18.89
N TYR A 51 16.05 11.67 18.27
CA TYR A 51 16.02 10.65 17.23
C TYR A 51 15.88 9.23 17.80
N LEU A 52 16.50 8.96 18.96
CA LEU A 52 16.33 7.69 19.65
C LEU A 52 14.87 7.52 20.12
N ARG A 53 14.31 8.55 20.77
CA ARG A 53 12.89 8.55 21.18
C ARG A 53 11.95 8.37 19.99
N ALA A 54 12.25 9.05 18.86
CA ALA A 54 11.49 8.85 17.62
C ALA A 54 11.60 7.41 17.11
N THR A 55 12.81 6.83 17.07
CA THR A 55 13.04 5.45 16.63
C THR A 55 12.25 4.45 17.49
N LYS A 56 12.34 4.56 18.81
CA LYS A 56 11.60 3.68 19.73
C LYS A 56 10.08 3.83 19.55
N PHE A 57 9.58 5.05 19.39
CA PHE A 57 8.16 5.30 19.18
C PHE A 57 7.64 4.72 17.86
N TRP A 58 8.26 5.08 16.74
CA TRP A 58 7.85 4.62 15.41
C TRP A 58 8.11 3.12 15.23
N GLY A 59 9.19 2.61 15.82
CA GLY A 59 9.48 1.18 15.83
C GLY A 59 8.41 0.37 16.55
N LYS A 60 7.87 0.86 17.66
CA LYS A 60 6.75 0.19 18.35
C LYS A 60 5.49 0.13 17.49
N LEU A 61 5.13 1.23 16.81
CA LEU A 61 3.97 1.24 15.90
C LEU A 61 4.21 0.33 14.68
N PHE A 62 5.43 0.33 14.16
CA PHE A 62 5.85 -0.61 13.12
C PHE A 62 5.68 -2.06 13.54
N LEU A 63 6.14 -2.44 14.75
CA LEU A 63 6.04 -3.81 15.25
C LEU A 63 4.60 -4.28 15.44
N ILE A 64 3.70 -3.40 15.89
CA ILE A 64 2.27 -3.71 16.00
C ILE A 64 1.71 -4.00 14.60
N ASN A 65 2.00 -3.13 13.64
CA ASN A 65 1.47 -3.23 12.29
C ASN A 65 2.01 -4.47 11.54
N ILE A 66 3.32 -4.76 11.61
CA ILE A 66 3.88 -5.92 10.91
C ILE A 66 3.35 -7.24 11.46
N ALA A 67 3.13 -7.35 12.78
CA ALA A 67 2.56 -8.55 13.39
C ALA A 67 1.16 -8.85 12.81
N MET A 68 0.34 -7.81 12.62
CA MET A 68 -0.98 -7.95 11.98
C MET A 68 -0.86 -8.25 10.48
N GLY A 69 0.10 -7.61 9.80
CA GLY A 69 0.39 -7.87 8.40
C GLY A 69 0.74 -9.33 8.13
N VAL A 70 1.62 -9.92 8.96
CA VAL A 70 2.01 -11.34 8.82
C VAL A 70 0.80 -12.27 9.01
N VAL A 71 0.00 -12.08 10.07
CA VAL A 71 -1.18 -12.94 10.32
C VAL A 71 -2.17 -12.88 9.16
N THR A 72 -2.45 -11.67 8.66
CA THR A 72 -3.40 -11.49 7.55
C THR A 72 -2.85 -11.97 6.20
N GLY A 73 -1.53 -11.91 6.00
CA GLY A 73 -0.86 -12.47 4.82
C GLY A 73 -0.96 -13.99 4.76
N ILE A 74 -0.71 -14.68 5.89
CA ILE A 74 -0.86 -16.14 5.98
C ILE A 74 -2.30 -16.56 5.60
N VAL A 75 -3.31 -15.87 6.12
CA VAL A 75 -4.71 -16.14 5.76
C VAL A 75 -4.94 -15.97 4.25
N GLN A 76 -4.29 -14.98 3.63
CA GLN A 76 -4.41 -14.74 2.20
C GLN A 76 -3.91 -15.93 1.36
N GLU A 77 -2.78 -16.52 1.75
CA GLU A 77 -2.23 -17.68 1.06
C GLU A 77 -3.08 -18.94 1.22
N PHE A 78 -3.66 -19.18 2.39
CA PHE A 78 -4.55 -20.32 2.61
C PHE A 78 -5.75 -20.34 1.66
N GLN A 79 -6.23 -19.17 1.22
CA GLN A 79 -7.39 -19.09 0.31
C GLN A 79 -7.14 -19.72 -1.05
N PHE A 80 -5.88 -19.73 -1.53
CA PHE A 80 -5.54 -20.39 -2.79
C PHE A 80 -5.82 -21.90 -2.77
N GLY A 81 -5.58 -22.57 -1.64
CA GLY A 81 -5.88 -23.98 -1.46
C GLY A 81 -7.36 -24.29 -1.12
N MET A 82 -8.10 -23.30 -0.62
CA MET A 82 -9.50 -23.47 -0.21
C MET A 82 -10.47 -23.27 -1.38
N ASN A 83 -10.71 -22.01 -1.74
CA ASN A 83 -11.75 -21.65 -2.70
C ASN A 83 -11.24 -21.51 -4.13
N TRP A 84 -9.92 -21.52 -4.35
CA TRP A 84 -9.25 -21.24 -5.62
C TRP A 84 -8.32 -22.39 -6.06
N SER A 85 -8.73 -23.64 -5.82
CA SER A 85 -7.85 -24.80 -6.10
C SER A 85 -7.59 -25.02 -7.59
N ASP A 86 -8.54 -24.72 -8.47
CA ASP A 86 -8.31 -24.84 -9.91
C ASP A 86 -7.37 -23.76 -10.43
N TYR A 87 -7.50 -22.54 -9.90
CA TYR A 87 -6.50 -21.50 -10.11
C TYR A 87 -5.12 -21.97 -9.67
N SER A 88 -4.98 -22.46 -8.43
CA SER A 88 -3.71 -22.91 -7.87
C SER A 88 -3.08 -24.06 -8.66
N ARG A 89 -3.89 -25.00 -9.15
CA ARG A 89 -3.43 -26.08 -10.03
C ARG A 89 -2.96 -25.55 -11.38
N PHE A 90 -3.67 -24.58 -11.94
CA PHE A 90 -3.36 -24.04 -13.24
C PHE A 90 -2.07 -23.19 -13.24
N VAL A 91 -1.88 -22.31 -12.23
CA VAL A 91 -0.75 -21.38 -12.17
C VAL A 91 0.40 -21.82 -11.27
N GLY A 92 0.25 -22.94 -10.55
CA GLY A 92 1.16 -23.34 -9.46
C GLY A 92 2.64 -23.42 -9.84
N ASP A 93 2.94 -23.81 -11.07
CA ASP A 93 4.32 -23.86 -11.56
C ASP A 93 4.95 -22.47 -11.72
N ILE A 94 4.16 -21.49 -12.08
CA ILE A 94 4.60 -20.11 -12.30
C ILE A 94 4.61 -19.31 -11.00
N PHE A 95 3.53 -19.41 -10.22
CA PHE A 95 3.39 -18.71 -8.94
C PHE A 95 4.32 -19.27 -7.86
N GLY A 96 4.55 -20.58 -7.89
CA GLY A 96 5.38 -21.25 -6.90
C GLY A 96 6.81 -20.71 -6.81
N ALA A 97 7.40 -20.32 -7.93
CA ALA A 97 8.76 -19.79 -7.93
C ALA A 97 8.88 -18.41 -7.23
N PRO A 98 8.13 -17.34 -7.60
CA PRO A 98 8.16 -16.08 -6.87
C PRO A 98 7.79 -16.22 -5.39
N LEU A 99 6.75 -17.01 -5.03
CA LEU A 99 6.35 -17.23 -3.64
C LEU A 99 7.42 -17.99 -2.84
N ALA A 100 8.12 -18.95 -3.46
CA ALA A 100 9.23 -19.62 -2.80
C ALA A 100 10.40 -18.66 -2.51
N PHE A 101 10.73 -17.77 -3.43
CA PHE A 101 11.74 -16.72 -3.21
C PHE A 101 11.28 -15.70 -2.15
N GLU A 102 10.00 -15.34 -2.12
CA GLU A 102 9.44 -14.52 -1.06
C GLU A 102 9.64 -15.16 0.31
N ALA A 103 9.22 -16.43 0.47
CA ALA A 103 9.34 -17.14 1.74
C ALA A 103 10.81 -17.36 2.16
N LEU A 104 11.66 -17.80 1.25
CA LEU A 104 13.04 -18.19 1.56
C LEU A 104 13.99 -16.99 1.71
N ILE A 105 13.77 -15.91 0.97
CA ILE A 105 14.66 -14.76 1.02
C ILE A 105 14.01 -13.65 1.82
N ALA A 106 12.88 -13.10 1.36
CA ALA A 106 12.30 -11.90 1.94
C ALA A 106 11.81 -12.14 3.38
N PHE A 107 10.97 -13.14 3.61
CA PHE A 107 10.42 -13.43 4.94
C PHE A 107 11.49 -13.93 5.91
N PHE A 108 12.50 -14.68 5.44
CA PHE A 108 13.64 -15.07 6.29
C PHE A 108 14.43 -13.84 6.74
N PHE A 109 14.68 -12.87 5.85
CA PHE A 109 15.31 -11.61 6.21
C PHE A 109 14.46 -10.84 7.22
N GLU A 110 13.18 -10.69 6.97
CA GLU A 110 12.27 -10.00 7.88
C GLU A 110 12.27 -10.63 9.26
N SER A 111 12.00 -11.92 9.37
CA SER A 111 11.83 -12.61 10.65
C SER A 111 13.14 -12.64 11.46
N THR A 112 14.27 -12.92 10.80
CA THR A 112 15.57 -12.98 11.46
C THR A 112 16.01 -11.62 11.97
N PHE A 113 15.98 -10.60 11.09
CA PHE A 113 16.48 -9.28 11.46
C PHE A 113 15.52 -8.48 12.33
N ILE A 114 14.22 -8.74 12.27
CA ILE A 114 13.25 -8.20 13.26
C ILE A 114 13.58 -8.75 14.66
N GLY A 115 13.81 -10.05 14.80
CA GLY A 115 14.20 -10.64 16.07
C GLY A 115 15.48 -10.02 16.62
N LEU A 116 16.52 -9.91 15.79
CA LEU A 116 17.77 -9.25 16.18
C LEU A 116 17.58 -7.77 16.52
N TRP A 117 16.69 -7.05 15.84
CA TRP A 117 16.41 -5.66 16.12
C TRP A 117 15.62 -5.46 17.43
N ILE A 118 14.62 -6.33 17.72
CA ILE A 118 13.83 -6.26 18.94
C ILE A 118 14.70 -6.55 20.19
N PHE A 119 15.48 -7.63 20.12
CA PHE A 119 16.24 -8.14 21.28
C PHE A 119 17.69 -7.64 21.34
N GLY A 120 18.11 -6.86 20.35
CA GLY A 120 19.48 -6.41 20.19
C GLY A 120 19.84 -5.04 20.77
N TRP A 121 18.87 -4.30 21.37
CA TRP A 121 19.08 -2.93 21.84
C TRP A 121 20.27 -2.82 22.81
N ASP A 122 20.38 -3.75 23.75
CA ASP A 122 21.41 -3.75 24.78
C ASP A 122 22.55 -4.76 24.48
N LYS A 123 22.43 -5.56 23.41
CA LYS A 123 23.35 -6.65 23.09
C LYS A 123 24.20 -6.40 21.86
N LEU A 124 23.68 -5.63 20.91
CA LEU A 124 24.36 -5.38 19.64
C LEU A 124 25.00 -3.98 19.58
N PRO A 125 26.18 -3.87 18.97
CA PRO A 125 26.75 -2.56 18.67
C PRO A 125 25.79 -1.69 17.85
N LYS A 126 25.67 -0.39 18.15
CA LYS A 126 24.75 0.55 17.51
C LYS A 126 24.68 0.45 15.98
N LYS A 127 25.85 0.21 15.32
CA LYS A 127 25.91 0.08 13.84
C LYS A 127 25.31 -1.24 13.35
N ILE A 128 25.56 -2.35 14.05
CA ILE A 128 25.00 -3.66 13.69
C ILE A 128 23.48 -3.64 13.94
N HIS A 129 23.04 -3.11 15.07
CA HIS A 129 21.62 -2.93 15.38
C HIS A 129 20.91 -2.05 14.33
N LEU A 130 21.54 -0.98 13.86
CA LEU A 130 21.05 -0.19 12.74
C LEU A 130 20.97 -1.01 11.44
N ALA A 131 21.97 -1.84 11.16
CA ALA A 131 21.93 -2.69 9.97
C ALA A 131 20.75 -3.66 10.00
N CYS A 132 20.36 -4.18 11.18
CA CYS A 132 19.21 -5.08 11.31
C CYS A 132 17.92 -4.43 10.79
N ILE A 133 17.58 -3.21 11.18
CA ILE A 133 16.35 -2.56 10.70
C ILE A 133 16.41 -2.19 9.22
N TRP A 134 17.60 -1.89 8.66
CA TRP A 134 17.75 -1.73 7.22
C TRP A 134 17.55 -3.05 6.47
N MET A 135 17.99 -4.18 7.03
CA MET A 135 17.74 -5.50 6.45
C MET A 135 16.26 -5.87 6.50
N VAL A 136 15.56 -5.53 7.61
CA VAL A 136 14.10 -5.66 7.67
C VAL A 136 13.43 -4.84 6.57
N SER A 137 13.82 -3.57 6.40
CA SER A 137 13.27 -2.71 5.35
C SER A 137 13.54 -3.28 3.94
N LEU A 138 14.70 -3.86 3.71
CA LEU A 138 15.00 -4.54 2.45
C LEU A 138 14.12 -5.77 2.26
N GLY A 139 13.93 -6.58 3.31
CA GLY A 139 13.06 -7.76 3.28
C GLY A 139 11.63 -7.41 2.88
N THR A 140 11.02 -6.39 3.54
CA THR A 140 9.65 -5.94 3.21
C THR A 140 9.50 -5.44 1.77
N ILE A 141 10.52 -4.80 1.21
CA ILE A 141 10.53 -4.34 -0.19
C ILE A 141 10.68 -5.52 -1.15
N LEU A 142 11.53 -6.50 -0.82
CA LEU A 142 11.70 -7.71 -1.63
C LEU A 142 10.45 -8.59 -1.61
N SER A 143 9.78 -8.75 -0.46
CA SER A 143 8.49 -9.43 -0.37
C SER A 143 7.47 -8.80 -1.32
N ALA A 144 7.31 -7.48 -1.25
CA ALA A 144 6.44 -6.77 -2.17
C ALA A 144 6.81 -6.98 -3.65
N TYR A 145 8.10 -7.06 -3.98
CA TYR A 145 8.54 -7.32 -5.35
C TYR A 145 8.11 -8.68 -5.87
N PHE A 146 8.33 -9.74 -5.10
CA PHE A 146 7.99 -11.10 -5.53
C PHE A 146 6.49 -11.31 -5.67
N ILE A 147 5.69 -10.82 -4.72
CA ILE A 147 4.23 -10.96 -4.82
C ILE A 147 3.65 -10.11 -5.97
N LEU A 148 4.21 -8.93 -6.22
CA LEU A 148 3.80 -8.08 -7.34
C LEU A 148 4.23 -8.68 -8.69
N ALA A 149 5.35 -9.36 -8.78
CA ALA A 149 5.76 -10.08 -9.99
C ALA A 149 4.77 -11.20 -10.32
N ALA A 150 4.30 -11.94 -9.32
CA ALA A 150 3.25 -12.94 -9.48
C ALA A 150 1.91 -12.30 -9.92
N ASN A 151 1.47 -11.22 -9.28
CA ASN A 151 0.27 -10.49 -9.68
C ASN A 151 0.39 -9.89 -11.09
N SER A 152 1.56 -9.36 -11.43
CA SER A 152 1.83 -8.80 -12.77
C SER A 152 1.73 -9.85 -13.87
N TRP A 153 2.10 -11.10 -13.57
CA TRP A 153 1.89 -12.19 -14.51
C TRP A 153 0.41 -12.46 -14.76
N MET A 154 -0.45 -12.32 -13.74
CA MET A 154 -1.90 -12.42 -13.94
C MET A 154 -2.43 -11.29 -14.84
N GLN A 155 -1.81 -10.11 -14.78
CA GLN A 155 -2.17 -8.95 -15.60
C GLN A 155 -1.68 -9.09 -17.04
N HIS A 156 -0.48 -9.62 -17.24
CA HIS A 156 0.17 -9.81 -18.54
C HIS A 156 1.03 -11.09 -18.49
N PRO A 157 0.46 -12.25 -18.88
CA PRO A 157 1.16 -13.52 -18.82
C PRO A 157 2.30 -13.61 -19.83
N VAL A 158 3.52 -13.85 -19.33
CA VAL A 158 4.75 -14.01 -20.11
C VAL A 158 5.59 -15.15 -19.55
N GLY A 159 6.57 -15.66 -20.33
CA GLY A 159 7.52 -16.66 -19.87
C GLY A 159 6.88 -18.01 -19.49
N TYR A 160 5.80 -18.38 -20.14
CA TYR A 160 5.05 -19.61 -19.87
C TYR A 160 4.67 -20.36 -21.15
N ARG A 161 4.27 -21.61 -20.99
CA ARG A 161 3.60 -22.41 -22.02
C ARG A 161 2.41 -23.15 -21.41
N ILE A 162 1.39 -23.42 -22.21
CA ILE A 162 0.27 -24.27 -21.80
C ILE A 162 0.61 -25.74 -22.08
N ASN A 163 0.70 -26.53 -21.05
CA ASN A 163 0.81 -27.97 -21.17
C ASN A 163 -0.62 -28.56 -21.26
N LYS A 164 -1.01 -28.95 -22.48
CA LYS A 164 -2.35 -29.47 -22.75
C LYS A 164 -2.62 -30.83 -22.10
N GLU A 165 -1.58 -31.65 -21.90
CA GLU A 165 -1.71 -32.96 -21.27
C GLU A 165 -1.99 -32.85 -19.77
N ARG A 166 -1.38 -31.85 -19.10
CA ARG A 166 -1.54 -31.59 -17.67
C ARG A 166 -2.61 -30.55 -17.36
N GLY A 167 -3.15 -29.87 -18.39
CA GLY A 167 -4.17 -28.82 -18.22
C GLY A 167 -3.71 -27.62 -17.38
N ARG A 168 -2.41 -27.25 -17.47
CA ARG A 168 -1.85 -26.16 -16.66
C ARG A 168 -0.83 -25.32 -17.44
N ALA A 169 -0.58 -24.13 -16.91
CA ALA A 169 0.52 -23.29 -17.35
C ALA A 169 1.83 -23.75 -16.68
N GLU A 170 2.90 -23.86 -17.47
CA GLU A 170 4.23 -24.22 -17.02
C GLU A 170 5.23 -23.09 -17.25
N LEU A 171 6.10 -22.82 -16.29
CA LEU A 171 7.13 -21.80 -16.34
C LEU A 171 8.21 -22.16 -17.40
N THR A 172 8.51 -21.25 -18.30
CA THR A 172 9.57 -21.42 -19.28
C THR A 172 10.70 -20.42 -19.10
N ASP A 173 10.41 -19.24 -18.55
CA ASP A 173 11.41 -18.19 -18.31
C ASP A 173 11.08 -17.41 -17.04
N PHE A 174 11.76 -17.77 -15.95
CA PHE A 174 11.59 -17.12 -14.65
C PHE A 174 11.99 -15.65 -14.64
N TRP A 175 13.09 -15.33 -15.34
CA TRP A 175 13.55 -13.93 -15.36
C TRP A 175 12.60 -13.04 -16.14
N HIS A 176 12.00 -13.55 -17.22
CA HIS A 176 10.99 -12.79 -17.95
C HIS A 176 9.75 -12.48 -17.08
N VAL A 177 9.33 -13.41 -16.23
CA VAL A 177 8.24 -13.16 -15.24
C VAL A 177 8.61 -12.05 -14.29
N LEU A 178 9.83 -12.06 -13.75
CA LEU A 178 10.26 -11.05 -12.78
C LEU A 178 10.51 -9.67 -13.42
N THR A 179 11.14 -9.62 -14.59
CA THR A 179 11.64 -8.36 -15.18
C THR A 179 10.75 -7.78 -16.26
N GLN A 180 9.55 -8.34 -16.47
CA GLN A 180 8.59 -7.76 -17.40
C GLN A 180 8.19 -6.33 -17.03
N ASN A 181 7.85 -5.53 -18.01
CA ASN A 181 7.56 -4.11 -17.82
C ASN A 181 6.41 -3.87 -16.86
N THR A 182 5.37 -4.73 -16.88
CA THR A 182 4.24 -4.68 -15.93
C THR A 182 4.71 -4.84 -14.50
N ALA A 183 5.58 -5.82 -14.22
CA ALA A 183 6.08 -6.07 -12.87
C ALA A 183 6.88 -4.87 -12.34
N LEU A 184 7.78 -4.33 -13.15
CA LEU A 184 8.61 -3.19 -12.76
C LEU A 184 7.77 -1.93 -12.52
N THR A 185 6.89 -1.56 -13.44
CA THR A 185 6.07 -0.35 -13.30
C THR A 185 5.08 -0.47 -12.14
N GLN A 186 4.44 -1.62 -11.95
CA GLN A 186 3.55 -1.89 -10.84
C GLN A 186 4.29 -1.83 -9.49
N PHE A 187 5.49 -2.40 -9.42
CA PHE A 187 6.33 -2.36 -8.22
C PHE A 187 6.69 -0.93 -7.84
N PHE A 188 7.24 -0.12 -8.76
CA PHE A 188 7.59 1.26 -8.46
C PHE A 188 6.39 2.09 -8.02
N HIS A 189 5.25 1.93 -8.69
CA HIS A 189 4.02 2.61 -8.31
C HIS A 189 3.56 2.21 -6.89
N THR A 190 3.55 0.93 -6.58
CA THR A 190 3.12 0.42 -5.27
C THR A 190 4.07 0.84 -4.15
N ILE A 191 5.39 0.80 -4.37
CA ILE A 191 6.37 1.23 -3.35
C ILE A 191 6.27 2.73 -3.08
N THR A 192 6.17 3.55 -4.11
CA THR A 192 6.01 5.01 -3.92
C THR A 192 4.70 5.34 -3.20
N ALA A 193 3.60 4.65 -3.54
CA ALA A 193 2.33 4.76 -2.84
C ALA A 193 2.42 4.28 -1.37
N ALA A 194 3.20 3.25 -1.07
CA ALA A 194 3.44 2.81 0.30
C ALA A 194 4.16 3.88 1.13
N PHE A 195 5.17 4.56 0.57
CA PHE A 195 5.81 5.68 1.24
C PHE A 195 4.87 6.88 1.43
N LEU A 196 3.93 7.10 0.52
CA LEU A 196 2.89 8.11 0.70
C LEU A 196 2.03 7.80 1.94
N VAL A 197 1.66 6.53 2.14
CA VAL A 197 0.93 6.06 3.34
C VAL A 197 1.74 6.31 4.61
N GLY A 198 2.99 5.85 4.69
CA GLY A 198 3.82 6.01 5.88
C GLY A 198 4.12 7.48 6.22
N GLY A 199 4.39 8.29 5.19
CA GLY A 199 4.57 9.73 5.36
C GLY A 199 3.33 10.40 5.95
N ALA A 200 2.15 10.12 5.40
CA ALA A 200 0.88 10.66 5.87
C ALA A 200 0.52 10.16 7.28
N PHE A 201 0.83 8.90 7.60
CA PHE A 201 0.67 8.34 8.94
C PHE A 201 1.53 9.08 9.97
N MET A 202 2.80 9.36 9.62
CA MET A 202 3.67 10.18 10.47
C MET A 202 3.15 11.61 10.63
N VAL A 203 2.65 12.23 9.57
CA VAL A 203 2.05 13.58 9.61
C VAL A 203 0.86 13.61 10.54
N GLY A 204 -0.09 12.68 10.40
CA GLY A 204 -1.31 12.62 11.20
C GLY A 204 -1.03 12.47 12.69
N ILE A 205 -0.15 11.54 13.07
CA ILE A 205 0.21 11.31 14.48
C ILE A 205 1.01 12.49 15.05
N ALA A 206 1.94 13.03 14.28
CA ALA A 206 2.68 14.21 14.71
C ALA A 206 1.76 15.41 14.91
N ALA A 207 0.79 15.62 14.01
CA ALA A 207 -0.23 16.66 14.13
C ALA A 207 -1.09 16.50 15.41
N PHE A 208 -1.47 15.25 15.73
CA PHE A 208 -2.20 14.95 16.97
C PHE A 208 -1.48 15.42 18.24
N HIS A 209 -0.16 15.17 18.32
CA HIS A 209 0.63 15.58 19.48
C HIS A 209 0.97 17.08 19.48
N LEU A 210 1.35 17.62 18.32
CA LEU A 210 1.69 19.03 18.19
C LEU A 210 0.50 19.95 18.47
N ALA A 211 -0.70 19.57 18.00
CA ALA A 211 -1.92 20.31 18.35
C ALA A 211 -2.21 20.34 19.86
N ARG A 212 -1.68 19.36 20.62
CA ARG A 212 -1.79 19.27 22.09
C ARG A 212 -0.54 19.75 22.82
N LYS A 213 0.42 20.33 22.10
CA LYS A 213 1.70 20.82 22.61
C LYS A 213 2.55 19.77 23.34
N LYS A 214 2.39 18.48 22.96
CA LYS A 214 3.09 17.35 23.58
C LYS A 214 4.24 16.86 22.71
N HIS A 215 5.36 16.45 23.36
CA HIS A 215 6.52 15.84 22.72
C HIS A 215 7.07 16.61 21.50
N ILE A 216 7.05 17.94 21.60
CA ILE A 216 7.33 18.87 20.48
C ILE A 216 8.65 18.55 19.71
N PRO A 217 9.82 18.31 20.35
CA PRO A 217 11.06 18.06 19.60
C PRO A 217 11.01 16.81 18.74
N VAL A 218 10.38 15.74 19.23
CA VAL A 218 10.26 14.46 18.54
C VAL A 218 9.21 14.57 17.43
N MET A 219 8.03 15.09 17.76
CA MET A 219 6.90 15.18 16.83
C MET A 219 7.15 16.20 15.70
N ARG A 220 7.88 17.25 15.97
CA ARG A 220 8.36 18.19 14.93
C ARG A 220 9.29 17.50 13.94
N THR A 221 10.20 16.67 14.42
CA THR A 221 11.11 15.90 13.56
C THR A 221 10.32 14.91 12.72
N SER A 222 9.35 14.20 13.32
CA SER A 222 8.47 13.27 12.64
C SER A 222 7.56 13.96 11.62
N LEU A 223 6.96 15.10 11.96
CA LEU A 223 6.16 15.89 11.02
C LEU A 223 6.95 16.28 9.78
N ARG A 224 8.16 16.79 9.97
CA ARG A 224 8.99 17.24 8.85
C ARG A 224 9.40 16.07 7.96
N LEU A 225 9.81 14.94 8.56
CA LEU A 225 10.14 13.73 7.83
C LEU A 225 8.92 13.23 7.07
N GLY A 226 7.76 13.12 7.73
CA GLY A 226 6.51 12.69 7.11
C GLY A 226 6.09 13.59 5.94
N LEU A 227 6.12 14.92 6.10
CA LEU A 227 5.74 15.85 5.04
C LEU A 227 6.68 15.77 3.82
N ILE A 228 7.99 15.65 4.05
CA ILE A 228 8.96 15.46 2.96
C ILE A 228 8.70 14.14 2.24
N THR A 229 8.45 13.07 3.00
CA THR A 229 8.12 11.77 2.44
C THR A 229 6.84 11.85 1.60
N VAL A 230 5.77 12.47 2.09
CA VAL A 230 4.51 12.65 1.35
C VAL A 230 4.71 13.38 0.04
N VAL A 231 5.50 14.47 0.04
CA VAL A 231 5.70 15.26 -1.18
C VAL A 231 6.57 14.52 -2.19
N ILE A 232 7.65 13.89 -1.75
CA ILE A 232 8.53 13.14 -2.67
C ILE A 232 7.79 11.91 -3.20
N SER A 233 7.18 11.11 -2.31
CA SER A 233 6.47 9.90 -2.73
C SER A 233 5.23 10.22 -3.55
N GLY A 234 4.49 11.28 -3.23
CA GLY A 234 3.33 11.72 -4.00
C GLY A 234 3.69 12.10 -5.44
N LEU A 235 4.79 12.83 -5.62
CA LEU A 235 5.31 13.15 -6.96
C LEU A 235 5.72 11.86 -7.71
N LEU A 236 6.48 10.99 -7.05
CA LEU A 236 6.94 9.73 -7.64
C LEU A 236 5.77 8.78 -7.95
N THR A 237 4.73 8.77 -7.10
CA THR A 237 3.50 7.99 -7.36
C THR A 237 2.75 8.52 -8.58
N ALA A 238 2.67 9.84 -8.78
CA ALA A 238 2.06 10.41 -9.97
C ALA A 238 2.83 10.03 -11.25
N VAL A 239 4.16 10.18 -11.22
CA VAL A 239 5.02 9.82 -12.38
C VAL A 239 4.97 8.32 -12.67
N SER A 240 5.11 7.47 -11.65
CA SER A 240 5.05 6.01 -11.84
C SER A 240 3.64 5.54 -12.22
N GLY A 241 2.59 6.23 -11.78
CA GLY A 241 1.21 5.97 -12.16
C GLY A 241 0.94 6.27 -13.63
N ASP A 242 1.48 7.36 -14.17
CA ASP A 242 1.44 7.66 -15.60
C ASP A 242 2.12 6.56 -16.43
N GLN A 243 3.33 6.13 -16.03
CA GLN A 243 4.04 5.05 -16.71
C GLN A 243 3.28 3.72 -16.64
N LEU A 244 2.72 3.37 -15.47
CA LEU A 244 1.89 2.17 -15.32
C LEU A 244 0.62 2.26 -16.17
N GLY A 245 -0.02 3.43 -16.24
CA GLY A 245 -1.17 3.68 -17.09
C GLY A 245 -0.87 3.38 -18.57
N LYS A 246 0.22 3.92 -19.11
CA LYS A 246 0.66 3.67 -20.50
C LYS A 246 0.93 2.19 -20.77
N VAL A 247 1.52 1.47 -19.81
CA VAL A 247 1.71 0.02 -19.93
C VAL A 247 0.36 -0.71 -19.95
N MET A 248 -0.57 -0.29 -19.09
CA MET A 248 -1.91 -0.91 -19.03
C MET A 248 -2.77 -0.61 -20.25
N PHE A 249 -2.69 0.56 -20.86
CA PHE A 249 -3.35 0.84 -22.14
C PHE A 249 -2.96 -0.16 -23.23
N LYS A 250 -1.68 -0.56 -23.26
CA LYS A 250 -1.16 -1.52 -24.25
C LYS A 250 -1.49 -2.98 -23.91
N GLN A 251 -1.43 -3.35 -22.63
CA GLN A 251 -1.54 -4.74 -22.19
C GLN A 251 -2.95 -5.14 -21.76
N GLN A 252 -3.73 -4.21 -21.24
CA GLN A 252 -5.11 -4.42 -20.78
C GLN A 252 -6.02 -3.25 -21.22
N PRO A 253 -6.23 -3.08 -22.53
CA PRO A 253 -6.98 -1.95 -23.04
C PRO A 253 -8.42 -1.90 -22.49
N MET A 254 -9.10 -3.04 -22.31
CA MET A 254 -10.43 -3.11 -21.72
C MET A 254 -10.48 -2.52 -20.31
N LYS A 255 -9.48 -2.82 -19.46
CA LYS A 255 -9.36 -2.25 -18.11
C LYS A 255 -9.31 -0.72 -18.14
N MET A 256 -8.49 -0.18 -19.05
CA MET A 256 -8.30 1.27 -19.15
C MET A 256 -9.51 1.97 -19.76
N ALA A 257 -10.12 1.40 -20.82
CA ALA A 257 -11.37 1.92 -21.36
C ALA A 257 -12.50 1.93 -20.30
N ALA A 258 -12.58 0.88 -19.48
CA ALA A 258 -13.53 0.80 -18.36
C ALA A 258 -13.23 1.82 -17.26
N ALA A 259 -11.95 2.07 -16.95
CA ALA A 259 -11.53 3.09 -15.99
C ALA A 259 -11.90 4.50 -16.42
N GLU A 260 -12.01 4.75 -17.72
CA GLU A 260 -12.39 6.04 -18.30
C GLU A 260 -13.86 6.12 -18.70
N ALA A 261 -14.61 4.99 -18.58
CA ALA A 261 -15.97 4.85 -19.11
C ALA A 261 -16.07 5.30 -20.58
N LEU A 262 -15.02 5.04 -21.36
CA LEU A 262 -14.95 5.36 -22.78
C LEU A 262 -15.66 4.26 -23.57
N TRP A 263 -16.91 4.50 -23.99
CA TRP A 263 -17.72 3.47 -24.64
C TRP A 263 -17.29 3.21 -26.09
N ASP A 264 -17.11 4.26 -26.87
CA ASP A 264 -16.70 4.18 -28.25
C ASP A 264 -15.32 4.84 -28.45
N GLY A 265 -14.48 4.22 -29.25
CA GLY A 265 -13.13 4.73 -29.50
C GLY A 265 -13.16 6.02 -30.33
N GLN A 266 -12.24 6.91 -30.00
CA GLN A 266 -12.13 8.19 -30.70
C GLN A 266 -10.74 8.80 -30.65
N ASN A 267 -10.47 9.70 -31.58
CA ASN A 267 -9.30 10.56 -31.54
C ASN A 267 -9.53 11.69 -30.53
N SER A 268 -8.45 12.21 -29.95
CA SER A 268 -8.53 13.25 -28.92
C SER A 268 -9.47 12.87 -27.77
N ALA A 269 -9.36 11.61 -27.32
CA ALA A 269 -10.25 11.05 -26.30
C ALA A 269 -10.23 11.87 -25.02
N PRO A 270 -11.39 12.17 -24.43
CA PRO A 270 -11.48 12.97 -23.22
C PRO A 270 -11.15 12.15 -21.99
N PHE A 271 -10.55 12.80 -21.01
CA PHE A 271 -10.41 12.26 -19.66
C PHE A 271 -11.66 12.58 -18.82
N SER A 272 -12.42 11.57 -18.45
CA SER A 272 -13.66 11.74 -17.71
C SER A 272 -13.42 11.94 -16.22
N ILE A 273 -13.63 13.15 -15.69
CA ILE A 273 -13.54 13.42 -14.25
C ILE A 273 -14.72 12.79 -13.51
N PHE A 274 -15.89 12.84 -14.11
CA PHE A 274 -17.15 12.29 -13.61
C PHE A 274 -17.92 11.66 -14.77
N ALA A 275 -18.35 10.42 -14.60
CA ALA A 275 -19.24 9.74 -15.54
C ALA A 275 -20.28 8.93 -14.77
N TYR A 276 -21.52 9.05 -15.21
CA TYR A 276 -22.65 8.24 -14.76
C TYR A 276 -23.47 7.84 -15.97
N GLY A 277 -23.74 6.55 -16.14
CA GLY A 277 -24.43 6.06 -17.31
C GLY A 277 -25.13 4.74 -17.10
N ASP A 278 -25.86 4.34 -18.15
CA ASP A 278 -26.55 3.05 -18.21
C ASP A 278 -25.65 2.04 -18.91
N VAL A 279 -25.08 1.13 -18.12
CA VAL A 279 -24.20 0.06 -18.62
C VAL A 279 -24.90 -0.84 -19.63
N SER A 280 -26.20 -1.05 -19.49
CA SER A 280 -26.99 -1.88 -20.40
C SER A 280 -27.15 -1.25 -21.79
N LYS A 281 -27.14 0.07 -21.86
CA LYS A 281 -27.25 0.83 -23.10
C LYS A 281 -25.88 1.20 -23.70
N GLY A 282 -24.79 0.98 -22.98
CA GLY A 282 -23.44 1.26 -23.46
C GLY A 282 -23.13 2.73 -23.70
N HIS A 283 -23.63 3.63 -22.85
CA HIS A 283 -23.31 5.06 -22.94
C HIS A 283 -23.38 5.78 -21.60
N ASN A 284 -22.69 6.92 -21.49
CA ASN A 284 -22.78 7.81 -20.35
C ASN A 284 -23.98 8.75 -20.47
N SER A 285 -24.83 8.82 -19.44
CA SER A 285 -25.96 9.77 -19.42
C SER A 285 -25.51 11.16 -18.96
N VAL A 286 -24.51 11.22 -18.08
CA VAL A 286 -23.88 12.46 -17.60
C VAL A 286 -22.38 12.24 -17.60
N GLU A 287 -21.67 13.19 -18.20
CA GLU A 287 -20.21 13.16 -18.23
C GLU A 287 -19.63 14.56 -18.08
N ILE A 288 -18.59 14.67 -17.24
CA ILE A 288 -17.76 15.87 -17.12
C ILE A 288 -16.34 15.44 -17.47
N SER A 289 -15.84 15.91 -18.59
CA SER A 289 -14.55 15.46 -19.13
C SER A 289 -13.67 16.60 -19.63
N ILE A 290 -12.38 16.34 -19.76
CA ILE A 290 -11.39 17.27 -20.32
C ILE A 290 -10.96 16.71 -21.69
N PRO A 291 -11.25 17.40 -22.81
CA PRO A 291 -10.94 16.91 -24.15
C PRO A 291 -9.45 16.64 -24.37
N GLY A 292 -9.12 15.56 -25.06
CA GLY A 292 -7.77 15.21 -25.49
C GLY A 292 -6.82 14.70 -24.38
N VAL A 293 -7.16 14.87 -23.11
CA VAL A 293 -6.27 14.52 -22.00
C VAL A 293 -6.09 13.01 -21.89
N LEU A 294 -7.10 12.20 -22.20
CA LEU A 294 -6.96 10.74 -22.19
C LEU A 294 -6.01 10.26 -23.28
N SER A 295 -6.10 10.81 -24.48
CA SER A 295 -5.16 10.51 -25.57
C SER A 295 -3.72 10.83 -25.17
N PHE A 296 -3.49 11.98 -24.51
CA PHE A 296 -2.18 12.34 -23.98
C PHE A 296 -1.67 11.37 -22.91
N LEU A 297 -2.53 10.97 -21.98
CA LEU A 297 -2.16 10.01 -20.92
C LEU A 297 -1.90 8.60 -21.47
N ALA A 298 -2.52 8.24 -22.59
CA ALA A 298 -2.33 6.92 -23.21
C ALA A 298 -1.06 6.84 -24.05
N ASP A 299 -0.73 7.88 -24.82
CA ASP A 299 0.30 7.82 -25.87
C ASP A 299 1.13 9.11 -26.05
N ASP A 300 1.16 10.01 -25.06
CA ASP A 300 1.86 11.31 -25.10
C ASP A 300 1.45 12.23 -26.29
N ASP A 301 0.30 11.97 -26.93
CA ASP A 301 -0.25 12.76 -28.01
C ASP A 301 -1.73 13.08 -27.78
N PHE A 302 -2.09 14.38 -27.79
CA PHE A 302 -3.47 14.83 -27.60
C PHE A 302 -4.44 14.40 -28.71
N HIS A 303 -3.92 13.90 -29.83
CA HIS A 303 -4.70 13.52 -31.01
C HIS A 303 -4.73 12.02 -31.28
N SER A 304 -4.01 11.22 -30.52
CA SER A 304 -3.98 9.77 -30.67
C SER A 304 -5.37 9.14 -30.50
N TYR A 305 -5.60 8.04 -31.21
CA TYR A 305 -6.83 7.26 -31.09
C TYR A 305 -6.76 6.36 -29.84
N VAL A 306 -7.81 6.40 -29.04
CA VAL A 306 -7.99 5.50 -27.90
C VAL A 306 -9.22 4.62 -28.16
N PRO A 307 -9.07 3.27 -28.15
CA PRO A 307 -10.19 2.36 -28.39
C PRO A 307 -11.17 2.38 -27.21
N GLY A 308 -12.47 2.26 -27.51
CA GLY A 308 -13.53 2.22 -26.52
C GLY A 308 -13.89 0.81 -26.07
N ILE A 309 -14.74 0.73 -25.05
CA ILE A 309 -15.23 -0.53 -24.46
C ILE A 309 -15.89 -1.41 -25.53
N ASN A 310 -16.72 -0.81 -26.39
CA ASN A 310 -17.45 -1.56 -27.42
C ASN A 310 -16.51 -2.14 -28.48
N ASP A 311 -15.50 -1.38 -28.92
CA ASP A 311 -14.51 -1.82 -29.91
C ASP A 311 -13.68 -2.98 -29.37
N ILE A 312 -13.22 -2.84 -28.10
CA ILE A 312 -12.37 -3.85 -27.46
C ILE A 312 -13.17 -5.12 -27.18
N ASN A 313 -14.42 -5.01 -26.69
CA ASN A 313 -15.25 -6.19 -26.44
C ASN A 313 -15.52 -6.99 -27.71
N LYS A 314 -15.72 -6.32 -28.85
CA LYS A 314 -15.84 -6.97 -30.15
C LYS A 314 -14.56 -7.68 -30.56
N ALA A 315 -13.41 -7.04 -30.42
CA ALA A 315 -12.11 -7.64 -30.72
C ALA A 315 -11.81 -8.86 -29.80
N GLU A 316 -12.19 -8.80 -28.53
CA GLU A 316 -12.04 -9.92 -27.60
C GLU A 316 -12.99 -11.07 -27.95
N GLN A 317 -14.22 -10.79 -28.41
CA GLN A 317 -15.14 -11.81 -28.92
C GLN A 317 -14.58 -12.52 -30.16
N GLU A 318 -13.95 -11.80 -31.06
CA GLU A 318 -13.29 -12.38 -32.24
C GLU A 318 -12.09 -13.26 -31.86
N ARG A 319 -11.37 -12.88 -30.80
CA ARG A 319 -10.17 -13.59 -30.32
C ARG A 319 -10.46 -14.79 -29.44
N PHE A 320 -11.39 -14.67 -28.50
CA PHE A 320 -11.62 -15.65 -27.43
C PHE A 320 -12.96 -16.38 -27.58
N GLY A 321 -13.78 -16.01 -28.56
CA GLY A 321 -15.11 -16.57 -28.79
C GLY A 321 -16.24 -15.69 -28.25
N PRO A 322 -17.50 -16.10 -28.49
CA PRO A 322 -18.65 -15.33 -28.07
C PRO A 322 -18.74 -15.24 -26.55
N GLY A 323 -18.90 -14.02 -26.03
CA GLY A 323 -18.98 -13.74 -24.60
C GLY A 323 -18.99 -12.25 -24.31
N ASP A 324 -19.16 -11.89 -23.04
CA ASP A 324 -19.00 -10.52 -22.55
C ASP A 324 -17.72 -10.42 -21.71
N TYR A 325 -16.76 -9.67 -22.22
CA TYR A 325 -15.44 -9.50 -21.60
C TYR A 325 -15.30 -8.19 -20.85
N ARG A 326 -16.40 -7.44 -20.72
CA ARG A 326 -16.42 -6.17 -20.00
C ARG A 326 -16.34 -6.41 -18.49
N PRO A 327 -15.46 -5.72 -17.76
CA PRO A 327 -15.48 -5.70 -16.29
C PRO A 327 -16.70 -4.93 -15.79
N ASN A 328 -16.87 -4.86 -14.47
CA ASN A 328 -17.87 -3.99 -13.87
C ASN A 328 -17.45 -2.52 -14.06
N ILE A 329 -18.00 -1.85 -15.10
CA ILE A 329 -17.62 -0.50 -15.51
C ILE A 329 -17.75 0.53 -14.35
N PRO A 330 -18.89 0.62 -13.63
CA PRO A 330 -18.99 1.53 -12.49
C PRO A 330 -17.90 1.32 -11.44
N VAL A 331 -17.60 0.07 -11.09
CA VAL A 331 -16.55 -0.22 -10.10
C VAL A 331 -15.18 0.16 -10.63
N ALA A 332 -14.85 -0.18 -11.88
CA ALA A 332 -13.58 0.19 -12.50
C ALA A 332 -13.39 1.72 -12.55
N PHE A 333 -14.40 2.44 -13.03
CA PHE A 333 -14.37 3.90 -13.12
C PHE A 333 -14.18 4.57 -11.76
N TRP A 334 -15.05 4.28 -10.79
CA TRP A 334 -15.04 4.97 -9.51
C TRP A 334 -13.83 4.59 -8.65
N SER A 335 -13.39 3.33 -8.68
CA SER A 335 -12.19 2.94 -7.94
C SER A 335 -10.94 3.65 -8.46
N PHE A 336 -10.81 3.81 -9.77
CA PHE A 336 -9.73 4.58 -10.38
C PHE A 336 -9.79 6.07 -10.00
N ARG A 337 -10.96 6.70 -10.02
CA ARG A 337 -11.17 8.10 -9.61
C ARG A 337 -10.87 8.33 -8.14
N TRP A 338 -11.32 7.45 -7.25
CA TRP A 338 -11.04 7.57 -5.82
C TRP A 338 -9.55 7.37 -5.52
N MET A 339 -8.90 6.42 -6.18
CA MET A 339 -7.45 6.24 -6.07
C MET A 339 -6.69 7.53 -6.40
N ILE A 340 -6.95 8.13 -7.56
CA ILE A 340 -6.30 9.37 -7.99
C ILE A 340 -6.67 10.53 -7.05
N GLY A 341 -7.96 10.70 -6.73
CA GLY A 341 -8.45 11.82 -5.94
C GLY A 341 -7.85 11.87 -4.53
N PHE A 342 -7.87 10.76 -3.80
CA PHE A 342 -7.29 10.70 -2.46
C PHE A 342 -5.75 10.75 -2.48
N GLY A 343 -5.11 10.16 -3.51
CA GLY A 343 -3.67 10.25 -3.71
C GLY A 343 -3.22 11.70 -3.92
N MET A 344 -3.85 12.41 -4.85
CA MET A 344 -3.56 13.82 -5.15
C MET A 344 -3.90 14.74 -3.98
N ALA A 345 -5.00 14.47 -3.25
CA ALA A 345 -5.33 15.22 -2.04
C ALA A 345 -4.24 15.07 -0.98
N SER A 346 -3.71 13.85 -0.77
CA SER A 346 -2.59 13.60 0.15
C SER A 346 -1.35 14.41 -0.26
N PHE A 347 -0.99 14.36 -1.53
CA PHE A 347 0.15 15.09 -2.09
C PHE A 347 -0.02 16.60 -1.90
N GLY A 348 -1.18 17.15 -2.25
CA GLY A 348 -1.49 18.58 -2.09
C GLY A 348 -1.44 19.03 -0.63
N LEU A 349 -1.97 18.24 0.30
CA LEU A 349 -1.89 18.51 1.74
C LEU A 349 -0.45 18.42 2.25
N GLY A 350 0.38 17.54 1.70
CA GLY A 350 1.81 17.48 1.98
C GLY A 350 2.55 18.76 1.57
N ILE A 351 2.31 19.25 0.35
CA ILE A 351 2.86 20.53 -0.16
C ILE A 351 2.40 21.69 0.73
N LEU A 352 1.11 21.78 1.02
CA LEU A 352 0.55 22.79 1.90
C LEU A 352 1.20 22.74 3.28
N GLY A 353 1.37 21.54 3.85
CA GLY A 353 2.03 21.32 5.14
C GLY A 353 3.48 21.79 5.15
N LEU A 354 4.28 21.42 4.14
CA LEU A 354 5.65 21.91 4.01
C LEU A 354 5.70 23.43 3.89
N TRP A 355 4.77 24.01 3.12
CA TRP A 355 4.71 25.46 2.94
C TRP A 355 4.32 26.18 4.22
N LEU A 356 3.30 25.72 4.93
CA LEU A 356 2.88 26.31 6.21
C LEU A 356 3.92 26.14 7.31
N THR A 357 4.75 25.11 7.25
CA THR A 357 5.80 24.81 8.23
C THR A 357 7.22 25.20 7.78
N ARG A 358 7.40 25.91 6.64
CA ARG A 358 8.68 26.19 6.00
C ARG A 358 9.65 27.06 6.81
N LYS A 359 9.16 27.99 7.59
CA LYS A 359 10.02 28.81 8.43
C LYS A 359 10.25 28.12 9.76
N LYS A 360 11.40 28.30 10.34
CA LYS A 360 11.82 27.73 11.65
C LYS A 360 10.75 27.84 12.75
N LEU A 361 9.58 27.77 12.26
CA LEU A 361 8.29 27.96 12.75
C LEU A 361 7.97 27.33 13.97
N MET A 362 8.73 26.61 14.27
CA MET A 362 8.56 25.95 15.46
C MET A 362 9.61 26.48 16.36
N LEU A 363 9.27 27.56 17.01
CA LEU A 363 9.89 28.17 18.17
C LEU A 363 11.38 28.49 18.02
N PRO A 364 11.74 29.76 17.88
CA PRO A 364 13.06 30.21 18.25
C PRO A 364 13.42 29.66 19.63
N GLU A 365 14.68 29.36 19.85
CA GLU A 365 15.19 28.88 21.14
C GLU A 365 14.76 29.74 22.33
N ALA A 366 14.59 31.05 22.12
CA ALA A 366 14.08 32.01 23.09
C ALA A 366 12.60 31.84 23.51
N MET A 367 11.79 31.15 22.69
CA MET A 367 10.37 30.86 23.02
C MET A 367 10.18 29.48 23.66
N ARG A 368 11.25 28.75 23.94
CA ARG A 368 11.19 27.43 24.60
C ARG A 368 10.87 27.52 26.07
N THR A 369 10.85 28.67 26.67
CA THR A 369 10.60 28.87 28.09
C THR A 369 9.14 29.14 28.43
N GLY A 370 8.27 29.32 27.44
CA GLY A 370 6.83 29.47 27.65
C GLY A 370 6.10 28.17 27.30
N GLU A 371 5.48 27.53 28.28
CA GLU A 371 4.69 26.29 28.11
C GLU A 371 3.47 26.46 27.19
N ASP A 372 3.23 27.66 26.64
CA ASP A 372 1.92 28.05 26.12
C ASP A 372 1.78 28.25 24.60
N GLU A 373 2.79 28.06 23.77
CA GLU A 373 2.64 28.39 22.35
C GLU A 373 2.50 27.18 21.43
N VAL A 374 1.34 27.11 20.75
CA VAL A 374 1.11 26.24 19.59
C VAL A 374 2.08 26.62 18.48
N PRO A 375 2.69 25.67 17.74
CA PRO A 375 3.51 26.00 16.59
C PRO A 375 2.79 26.93 15.64
N ASN A 376 3.31 28.15 15.46
CA ASN A 376 2.70 29.14 14.57
C ASN A 376 2.83 28.67 13.12
N LEU A 377 1.73 28.42 12.46
CA LEU A 377 1.67 28.18 11.03
C LEU A 377 1.70 29.53 10.30
N VAL A 378 2.50 29.66 9.25
CA VAL A 378 2.70 30.94 8.56
C VAL A 378 2.20 30.92 7.13
N LEU A 379 1.35 31.88 6.83
CA LEU A 379 0.92 32.22 5.48
C LEU A 379 1.97 33.11 4.73
N PHE A 380 1.48 33.95 3.84
CA PHE A 380 2.30 34.91 3.08
C PHE A 380 2.92 35.99 3.97
N LYS A 381 4.10 36.49 3.58
CA LYS A 381 4.77 37.62 4.23
C LYS A 381 4.97 37.52 5.75
N ASN A 382 5.16 36.28 6.24
CA ASN A 382 5.40 36.00 7.69
C ASN A 382 4.20 36.26 8.61
N LYS A 383 2.98 36.42 8.09
CA LYS A 383 1.79 36.49 8.94
C LYS A 383 1.47 35.11 9.47
N ALA A 384 1.31 34.99 10.79
CA ALA A 384 0.82 33.77 11.43
C ALA A 384 -0.61 33.47 10.97
N LEU A 385 -0.93 32.19 10.86
CA LEU A 385 -2.33 31.76 10.66
C LEU A 385 -3.16 32.18 11.87
N SER A 386 -4.41 32.54 11.62
CA SER A 386 -5.36 32.73 12.72
C SER A 386 -5.52 31.43 13.53
N PRO A 387 -5.78 31.49 14.84
CA PRO A 387 -5.94 30.28 15.66
C PRO A 387 -7.02 29.29 15.13
N ARG A 388 -8.07 29.81 14.51
CA ARG A 388 -9.13 28.97 13.88
C ARG A 388 -8.59 28.19 12.68
N LEU A 389 -7.87 28.85 11.79
CA LEU A 389 -7.29 28.22 10.60
C LEU A 389 -6.16 27.25 10.99
N ALA A 390 -5.34 27.58 11.99
CA ALA A 390 -4.34 26.67 12.53
C ALA A 390 -4.98 25.39 13.10
N ARG A 391 -6.07 25.53 13.86
CA ARG A 391 -6.82 24.37 14.37
C ARG A 391 -7.40 23.52 13.23
N CYS A 392 -7.97 24.17 12.21
CA CYS A 392 -8.50 23.48 11.03
C CYS A 392 -7.39 22.68 10.33
N TYR A 393 -6.23 23.28 10.11
CA TYR A 393 -5.07 22.58 9.52
C TYR A 393 -4.67 21.35 10.33
N TRP A 394 -4.56 21.45 11.66
CA TRP A 394 -4.18 20.31 12.48
C TRP A 394 -5.20 19.16 12.45
N ILE A 395 -6.50 19.51 12.37
CA ILE A 395 -7.55 18.51 12.20
C ILE A 395 -7.41 17.81 10.85
N VAL A 396 -7.27 18.59 9.77
CA VAL A 396 -7.08 18.03 8.43
C VAL A 396 -5.80 17.21 8.34
N ALA A 397 -4.69 17.69 8.91
CA ALA A 397 -3.43 16.96 8.96
C ALA A 397 -3.56 15.62 9.72
N LEU A 398 -4.36 15.56 10.78
CA LEU A 398 -4.67 14.31 11.47
C LEU A 398 -5.38 13.32 10.55
N TRP A 399 -6.42 13.77 9.85
CA TRP A 399 -7.21 12.90 8.97
C TRP A 399 -6.52 12.55 7.65
N THR A 400 -5.47 13.30 7.27
CA THR A 400 -4.66 13.00 6.08
C THR A 400 -4.09 11.58 6.11
N LEU A 401 -3.87 10.99 7.30
CA LEU A 401 -3.38 9.62 7.42
C LEU A 401 -4.28 8.58 6.73
N LEU A 402 -5.59 8.84 6.61
CA LEU A 402 -6.54 7.91 5.96
C LEU A 402 -6.53 8.02 4.43
N PHE A 403 -6.19 9.18 3.88
CA PHE A 403 -6.33 9.44 2.44
C PHE A 403 -5.52 8.46 1.59
N PRO A 404 -4.20 8.28 1.80
CA PRO A 404 -3.46 7.34 0.97
C PRO A 404 -3.79 5.87 1.28
N LEU A 405 -4.28 5.53 2.47
CA LEU A 405 -4.81 4.20 2.76
C LEU A 405 -6.05 3.92 1.92
N ILE A 406 -6.97 4.87 1.86
CA ILE A 406 -8.17 4.80 1.00
C ILE A 406 -7.76 4.73 -0.46
N ALA A 407 -6.81 5.58 -0.91
CA ALA A 407 -6.30 5.56 -2.28
C ALA A 407 -5.73 4.18 -2.67
N ASN A 408 -4.90 3.59 -1.82
CA ASN A 408 -4.32 2.26 -2.05
C ASN A 408 -5.39 1.17 -2.10
N SER A 409 -6.38 1.21 -1.21
CA SER A 409 -7.50 0.25 -1.21
C SER A 409 -8.29 0.32 -2.52
N TRP A 410 -8.63 1.51 -2.98
CA TRP A 410 -9.32 1.70 -4.26
C TRP A 410 -8.44 1.34 -5.46
N GLY A 411 -7.14 1.60 -5.40
CA GLY A 411 -6.18 1.17 -6.42
C GLY A 411 -6.13 -0.35 -6.56
N TRP A 412 -6.17 -1.08 -5.45
CA TRP A 412 -6.21 -2.54 -5.47
C TRP A 412 -7.54 -3.06 -6.02
N ILE A 413 -8.67 -2.49 -5.59
CA ILE A 413 -10.00 -2.81 -6.15
C ILE A 413 -10.00 -2.58 -7.66
N PHE A 414 -9.46 -1.46 -8.14
CA PHE A 414 -9.33 -1.19 -9.57
C PHE A 414 -8.48 -2.25 -10.29
N THR A 415 -7.32 -2.60 -9.72
CA THR A 415 -6.41 -3.58 -10.32
C THR A 415 -7.10 -4.93 -10.55
N GLU A 416 -7.84 -5.43 -9.57
CA GLU A 416 -8.47 -6.74 -9.61
C GLU A 416 -9.83 -6.74 -10.33
N MET A 417 -10.65 -5.74 -10.09
CA MET A 417 -11.98 -5.64 -10.73
C MET A 417 -11.89 -5.23 -12.19
N GLY A 418 -10.91 -4.39 -12.54
CA GLY A 418 -10.68 -4.00 -13.94
C GLY A 418 -10.12 -5.12 -14.82
N ARG A 419 -9.57 -6.20 -14.25
CA ARG A 419 -9.13 -7.39 -15.00
C ARG A 419 -10.27 -8.35 -15.33
N GLN A 420 -11.42 -8.28 -14.64
CA GLN A 420 -12.52 -9.20 -14.86
C GLN A 420 -13.03 -9.16 -16.33
N PRO A 421 -13.52 -10.28 -16.87
CA PRO A 421 -13.81 -11.57 -16.23
C PRO A 421 -12.60 -12.52 -16.08
N TRP A 422 -11.40 -12.04 -16.30
CA TRP A 422 -10.18 -12.84 -16.25
C TRP A 422 -9.57 -12.89 -14.84
N VAL A 423 -9.17 -14.07 -14.39
CA VAL A 423 -8.25 -14.22 -13.27
C VAL A 423 -6.81 -14.17 -13.77
N VAL A 424 -6.52 -14.72 -14.95
CA VAL A 424 -5.29 -14.51 -15.72
C VAL A 424 -5.68 -14.01 -17.11
N TYR A 425 -5.31 -12.79 -17.44
CA TYR A 425 -5.78 -12.10 -18.64
C TYR A 425 -5.54 -12.90 -19.92
N GLY A 426 -6.62 -13.16 -20.66
CA GLY A 426 -6.61 -13.89 -21.92
C GLY A 426 -6.30 -15.40 -21.81
N VAL A 427 -6.15 -15.95 -20.60
CA VAL A 427 -5.74 -17.34 -20.39
C VAL A 427 -6.71 -18.14 -19.52
N LEU A 428 -7.14 -17.57 -18.38
CA LEU A 428 -8.05 -18.25 -17.46
C LEU A 428 -9.13 -17.29 -16.96
N GLN A 429 -10.38 -17.66 -17.14
CA GLN A 429 -11.50 -16.86 -16.61
C GLN A 429 -11.73 -17.17 -15.11
N THR A 430 -12.26 -16.17 -14.39
CA THR A 430 -12.51 -16.28 -12.94
C THR A 430 -13.47 -17.41 -12.60
N ARG A 431 -14.48 -17.64 -13.43
CA ARG A 431 -15.46 -18.73 -13.25
C ARG A 431 -14.83 -20.14 -13.31
N ASP A 432 -13.74 -20.27 -14.08
CA ASP A 432 -13.05 -21.55 -14.30
C ASP A 432 -11.91 -21.77 -13.28
N ALA A 433 -11.73 -20.85 -12.34
CA ALA A 433 -10.63 -20.82 -11.38
C ALA A 433 -11.04 -21.25 -9.97
N VAL A 434 -12.34 -21.28 -9.69
CA VAL A 434 -12.92 -21.63 -8.39
C VAL A 434 -12.85 -23.14 -8.15
N SER A 435 -12.70 -23.53 -6.89
CA SER A 435 -12.67 -24.95 -6.50
C SER A 435 -13.98 -25.67 -6.85
N PRO A 436 -13.96 -26.72 -7.68
CA PRO A 436 -15.19 -27.37 -8.16
C PRO A 436 -15.93 -28.18 -7.10
N GLY A 437 -15.22 -28.60 -6.03
CA GLY A 437 -15.78 -29.40 -4.95
C GLY A 437 -16.31 -28.62 -3.76
N VAL A 438 -16.30 -27.27 -3.80
CA VAL A 438 -16.66 -26.44 -2.65
C VAL A 438 -18.12 -26.01 -2.74
N SER A 439 -18.89 -26.33 -1.72
CA SER A 439 -20.29 -25.96 -1.63
C SER A 439 -20.48 -24.50 -1.20
N GLN A 440 -21.64 -23.93 -1.54
CA GLN A 440 -22.03 -22.58 -1.09
C GLN A 440 -21.93 -22.42 0.43
N GLY A 441 -22.34 -23.45 1.21
CA GLY A 441 -22.29 -23.40 2.67
C GLY A 441 -20.86 -23.33 3.23
N GLU A 442 -19.92 -24.04 2.62
CA GLU A 442 -18.50 -24.00 3.03
C GLU A 442 -17.86 -22.66 2.75
N VAL A 443 -18.09 -22.06 1.56
CA VAL A 443 -17.58 -20.73 1.23
C VAL A 443 -18.17 -19.66 2.14
N LEU A 444 -19.49 -19.73 2.38
CA LEU A 444 -20.18 -18.79 3.27
C LEU A 444 -19.64 -18.90 4.72
N THR A 445 -19.43 -20.12 5.18
CA THR A 445 -18.87 -20.36 6.52
C THR A 445 -17.47 -19.76 6.64
N SER A 446 -16.58 -20.03 5.68
CA SER A 446 -15.23 -19.48 5.68
C SER A 446 -15.21 -17.95 5.53
N LEU A 447 -16.09 -17.38 4.72
CA LEU A 447 -16.26 -15.92 4.60
C LEU A 447 -16.65 -15.28 5.94
N ILE A 448 -17.63 -15.87 6.64
CA ILE A 448 -18.06 -15.37 7.96
C ILE A 448 -16.92 -15.48 8.97
N VAL A 449 -16.25 -16.65 9.05
CA VAL A 449 -15.15 -16.89 9.99
C VAL A 449 -14.01 -15.87 9.75
N PHE A 450 -13.57 -15.67 8.52
CA PHE A 450 -12.51 -14.69 8.22
C PHE A 450 -12.95 -13.24 8.50
N THR A 451 -14.19 -12.90 8.18
CA THR A 451 -14.73 -11.56 8.47
C THR A 451 -14.75 -11.29 9.97
N VAL A 452 -15.22 -12.23 10.78
CA VAL A 452 -15.23 -12.12 12.24
C VAL A 452 -13.80 -12.05 12.80
N LEU A 453 -12.92 -12.95 12.35
CA LEU A 453 -11.52 -12.94 12.75
C LEU A 453 -10.87 -11.58 12.47
N TYR A 454 -11.03 -11.05 11.27
CA TYR A 454 -10.46 -9.76 10.88
C TYR A 454 -11.07 -8.59 11.66
N ALA A 455 -12.36 -8.64 11.95
CA ALA A 455 -12.99 -7.63 12.81
C ALA A 455 -12.39 -7.62 14.23
N VAL A 456 -12.15 -8.80 14.81
CA VAL A 456 -11.49 -8.94 16.12
C VAL A 456 -10.06 -8.40 16.07
N LEU A 457 -9.29 -8.80 15.04
CA LEU A 457 -7.92 -8.34 14.84
C LEU A 457 -7.87 -6.81 14.68
N ALA A 458 -8.77 -6.22 13.88
CA ALA A 458 -8.87 -4.77 13.70
C ALA A 458 -9.12 -4.05 15.03
N VAL A 459 -10.02 -4.57 15.86
CA VAL A 459 -10.29 -3.98 17.18
C VAL A 459 -9.05 -4.03 18.08
N ILE A 460 -8.33 -5.15 18.09
CA ILE A 460 -7.10 -5.31 18.88
C ILE A 460 -6.04 -4.32 18.40
N GLU A 461 -5.81 -4.27 17.09
CA GLU A 461 -4.80 -3.39 16.51
C GLU A 461 -5.09 -1.91 16.75
N VAL A 462 -6.30 -1.47 16.41
CA VAL A 462 -6.70 -0.06 16.62
C VAL A 462 -6.56 0.32 18.09
N ARG A 463 -6.94 -0.55 19.03
CA ARG A 463 -6.76 -0.32 20.45
C ARG A 463 -5.29 -0.20 20.84
N LEU A 464 -4.43 -1.09 20.32
CA LEU A 464 -2.99 -1.05 20.59
C LEU A 464 -2.36 0.20 19.99
N LEU A 465 -2.62 0.50 18.72
CA LEU A 465 -2.12 1.70 18.06
C LEU A 465 -2.56 2.96 18.83
N LEU A 466 -3.85 3.10 19.15
CA LEU A 466 -4.35 4.24 19.90
C LEU A 466 -3.75 4.36 21.31
N LYS A 467 -3.52 3.23 21.99
CA LYS A 467 -2.85 3.22 23.30
C LYS A 467 -1.45 3.84 23.20
N TYR A 468 -0.63 3.34 22.27
CA TYR A 468 0.75 3.81 22.15
C TYR A 468 0.87 5.17 21.46
N ILE A 469 0.01 5.49 20.51
CA ILE A 469 -0.08 6.84 19.94
C ILE A 469 -0.40 7.86 21.04
N LYS A 470 -1.39 7.61 21.88
CA LYS A 470 -1.76 8.52 22.98
C LYS A 470 -0.67 8.65 24.05
N ALA A 471 0.06 7.59 24.34
CA ALA A 471 1.19 7.61 25.26
C ALA A 471 2.33 8.48 24.74
N GLY A 472 2.57 8.47 23.44
CA GLY A 472 3.66 9.23 22.79
C GLY A 472 5.04 8.57 22.92
N PRO A 473 6.10 9.27 22.49
CA PRO A 473 7.47 8.81 22.60
C PRO A 473 7.89 8.53 24.03
N PRO A 474 8.58 7.39 24.29
CA PRO A 474 9.01 7.03 25.62
C PRO A 474 9.99 8.06 26.20
N GLU A 475 10.04 8.16 27.52
CA GLU A 475 11.17 8.78 28.22
C GLU A 475 12.35 7.81 28.17
N LEU A 476 13.55 8.33 28.04
CA LEU A 476 14.76 7.52 28.01
C LEU A 476 15.34 7.37 29.40
N THR A 477 15.84 6.18 29.70
CA THR A 477 16.63 5.88 30.87
C THR A 477 18.13 6.12 30.57
N ASP A 478 18.97 6.19 31.60
CA ASP A 478 20.42 6.31 31.41
C ASP A 478 21.00 5.11 30.62
N ASP A 479 20.44 3.92 30.81
CA ASP A 479 20.80 2.72 30.06
C ASP A 479 20.46 2.84 28.56
N ASP A 480 19.40 3.55 28.20
CA ASP A 480 19.03 3.81 26.82
C ASP A 480 20.05 4.72 26.09
N LEU A 481 20.64 5.68 26.82
CA LEU A 481 21.60 6.62 26.28
C LEU A 481 23.00 6.02 26.18
N ASN A 482 23.35 5.17 27.15
CA ASN A 482 24.66 4.52 27.26
C ASN A 482 24.47 3.00 27.45
N PRO A 483 23.99 2.28 26.45
CA PRO A 483 23.80 0.83 26.56
C PRO A 483 25.15 0.18 26.93
N PRO A 484 25.18 -0.71 27.92
CA PRO A 484 26.40 -1.41 28.27
C PRO A 484 26.90 -2.19 27.06
N THR A 485 28.10 -1.84 26.58
CA THR A 485 28.76 -2.56 25.50
C THR A 485 29.29 -3.90 26.02
N ARG A 486 28.43 -4.90 26.13
CA ARG A 486 28.82 -6.26 26.48
C ARG A 486 28.73 -7.18 25.28
N ILE A 487 29.79 -7.20 24.46
CA ILE A 487 30.16 -8.37 23.71
C ILE A 487 31.19 -9.12 24.59
N GLY A 488 30.79 -10.21 25.26
CA GLY A 488 31.68 -11.10 25.99
C GLY A 488 31.89 -10.81 27.47
N GLY A 489 30.82 -10.74 28.25
CA GLY A 489 30.88 -10.68 29.71
C GLY A 489 30.04 -11.77 30.34
N ASP A 490 30.63 -12.49 31.24
CA ASP A 490 30.23 -13.54 32.16
C ASP A 490 28.79 -14.06 32.15
N HIS A 491 28.66 -15.35 32.16
CA HIS A 491 27.46 -16.21 32.09
C HIS A 491 26.43 -16.05 33.23
N GLU A 492 26.52 -15.06 34.09
CA GLU A 492 25.59 -14.88 35.23
C GLU A 492 24.24 -14.25 34.90
N ASP A 493 24.06 -13.66 33.71
CA ASP A 493 22.80 -12.98 33.30
C ASP A 493 21.92 -13.81 32.34
N ALA A 494 22.23 -15.09 32.12
CA ALA A 494 21.46 -15.96 31.20
C ALA A 494 20.02 -16.26 31.69
N ASP A 495 19.74 -16.09 32.99
CA ASP A 495 18.46 -16.44 33.62
C ASP A 495 17.52 -15.24 33.89
N ARG A 496 17.86 -14.03 33.45
CA ARG A 496 16.92 -12.93 33.56
C ARG A 496 15.79 -13.06 32.54
N PRO A 497 14.51 -13.09 32.97
CA PRO A 497 13.41 -13.10 32.03
C PRO A 497 13.50 -11.86 31.12
N MET A 498 13.37 -12.07 29.83
CA MET A 498 13.37 -11.00 28.82
C MET A 498 12.24 -10.02 29.12
N ALA A 499 12.53 -8.94 29.81
CA ALA A 499 11.57 -7.88 30.02
C ALA A 499 11.39 -7.10 28.71
N PHE A 500 10.18 -7.10 28.20
CA PHE A 500 9.79 -6.23 27.09
C PHE A 500 9.77 -4.77 27.56
N SER A 501 10.92 -4.15 27.63
CA SER A 501 11.03 -2.71 27.90
C SER A 501 10.89 -1.93 26.59
N TYR A 502 9.67 -1.92 26.08
CA TYR A 502 9.25 -1.04 24.99
C TYR A 502 8.19 -0.06 25.50
#